data_fc9a30d55365b521918a3f7a736fa74e
#
_entry.id   fc9a30d55365b521918a3f7a736fa74e
#
_cell.length_a   1.000
_cell.length_b   1.000
_cell.length_c   1.000
_cell.angle_alpha   90.00
_cell.angle_beta   90.00
_cell.angle_gamma   90.00
#
_symmetry.space_group_name_H-M   'P 1'
#
loop_
_entity.id
_entity.type
_entity.pdbx_description
1 polymer ?
#
loop_
_entity_poly.entity_id
_entity_poly.type
_entity_poly.pdbx_seq_one_letter_code
_entity_poly.pdbx_strand_id
1 'polypeptide(L)'
;MSVDLRGHGESDKPQGAYPVGAYAEDIAHIIGQLGLGKAIAVGHSLGGITVLQLAAAHPGCVAAIVMVDPAPFAFSSELRSAIEAMVAAIEAGNQEPRRQFIRDHLFLPTSDRRLVEAVLEGMLAAPAHVAATAIRGALEFDARAAAASCKVPALHLAATPPLNPPHLMSEWLPNVVNGWTVGAGHFNQLEVPDQVNAMIEGFLRHYV
;
A
#
# COMPACT_ATOMS: atom_id res chain seq x y z
N MET A 1 -8.70 9.55 11.18
CA MET A 1 -7.89 8.70 12.07
C MET A 1 -6.81 8.07 11.22
N SER A 2 -5.56 8.04 11.66
CA SER A 2 -4.48 7.25 11.07
C SER A 2 -4.13 6.09 11.99
N VAL A 3 -3.64 5.00 11.41
CA VAL A 3 -3.27 3.77 12.14
C VAL A 3 -1.89 3.35 11.68
N ASP A 4 -0.98 3.14 12.61
CA ASP A 4 0.27 2.45 12.34
C ASP A 4 -0.02 0.95 12.27
N LEU A 5 0.25 0.34 11.13
CA LEU A 5 0.08 -1.11 10.99
C LEU A 5 1.01 -1.86 11.95
N ARG A 6 0.61 -3.07 12.42
CA ARG A 6 1.53 -3.91 13.20
C ARG A 6 2.93 -3.94 12.57
N GLY A 7 3.97 -3.88 13.36
CA GLY A 7 5.35 -3.81 12.89
C GLY A 7 5.84 -2.41 12.51
N HIS A 8 4.97 -1.42 12.35
CA HIS A 8 5.30 -0.09 11.86
C HIS A 8 5.01 0.99 12.91
N GLY A 9 5.64 2.16 12.72
CA GLY A 9 5.43 3.32 13.58
C GLY A 9 5.55 3.02 15.07
N GLU A 10 4.55 3.43 15.83
CA GLU A 10 4.45 3.20 17.28
C GLU A 10 3.77 1.87 17.65
N SER A 11 3.18 1.15 16.67
CA SER A 11 2.58 -0.15 16.92
C SER A 11 3.60 -1.21 17.31
N ASP A 12 3.14 -2.25 18.03
CA ASP A 12 3.94 -3.39 18.42
C ASP A 12 4.58 -4.11 17.22
N LYS A 13 5.78 -4.65 17.45
CA LYS A 13 6.62 -5.31 16.45
C LYS A 13 6.89 -6.78 16.80
N PRO A 14 5.81 -7.60 16.95
CA PRO A 14 5.98 -9.01 17.36
C PRO A 14 6.84 -9.79 16.35
N GLN A 15 7.50 -10.83 16.83
CA GLN A 15 8.17 -11.78 15.94
C GLN A 15 7.13 -12.59 15.16
N GLY A 16 7.44 -12.96 13.93
CA GLY A 16 6.58 -13.79 13.10
C GLY A 16 6.29 -13.23 11.71
N ALA A 17 5.33 -13.83 11.02
CA ALA A 17 4.94 -13.41 9.69
C ALA A 17 4.00 -12.20 9.72
N TYR A 18 4.08 -11.39 8.66
CA TYR A 18 3.27 -10.20 8.45
C TYR A 18 2.46 -10.32 7.15
N PRO A 19 1.55 -11.30 7.04
CA PRO A 19 0.72 -11.44 5.85
C PRO A 19 -0.29 -10.28 5.74
N VAL A 20 -0.67 -9.91 4.53
CA VAL A 20 -1.62 -8.80 4.28
C VAL A 20 -2.96 -9.02 5.00
N GLY A 21 -3.41 -10.27 5.11
CA GLY A 21 -4.62 -10.63 5.87
C GLY A 21 -4.54 -10.21 7.34
N ALA A 22 -3.38 -10.34 8.00
CA ALA A 22 -3.24 -9.95 9.40
C ALA A 22 -3.40 -8.44 9.62
N TYR A 23 -2.91 -7.62 8.68
CA TYR A 23 -3.15 -6.18 8.72
C TYR A 23 -4.64 -5.85 8.56
N ALA A 24 -5.32 -6.53 7.64
CA ALA A 24 -6.75 -6.32 7.42
C ALA A 24 -7.58 -6.71 8.65
N GLU A 25 -7.25 -7.81 9.31
CA GLU A 25 -7.88 -8.24 10.58
C GLU A 25 -7.71 -7.18 11.67
N ASP A 26 -6.50 -6.63 11.85
CA ASP A 26 -6.24 -5.58 12.83
C ASP A 26 -7.11 -4.35 12.58
N ILE A 27 -7.19 -3.90 11.32
CA ILE A 27 -8.01 -2.73 10.96
C ILE A 27 -9.50 -3.01 11.17
N ALA A 28 -9.99 -4.20 10.79
CA ALA A 28 -11.38 -4.60 11.04
C ALA A 28 -11.71 -4.60 12.54
N HIS A 29 -10.79 -5.14 13.35
CA HIS A 29 -10.91 -5.12 14.81
C HIS A 29 -10.97 -3.69 15.38
N ILE A 30 -10.08 -2.80 14.93
CA ILE A 30 -10.05 -1.39 15.36
C ILE A 30 -11.38 -0.69 15.00
N ILE A 31 -11.88 -0.86 13.78
CA ILE A 31 -13.14 -0.29 13.33
C ILE A 31 -14.29 -0.77 14.25
N GLY A 32 -14.31 -2.07 14.56
CA GLY A 32 -15.31 -2.66 15.46
C GLY A 32 -15.21 -2.14 16.89
N GLN A 33 -14.02 -2.10 17.48
CA GLN A 33 -13.78 -1.63 18.85
C GLN A 33 -14.16 -0.16 19.04
N LEU A 34 -13.93 0.66 18.03
CA LEU A 34 -14.25 2.09 18.07
C LEU A 34 -15.70 2.39 17.66
N GLY A 35 -16.47 1.40 17.25
CA GLY A 35 -17.86 1.59 16.85
C GLY A 35 -18.06 2.50 15.65
N LEU A 36 -17.10 2.54 14.71
CA LEU A 36 -17.12 3.47 13.58
C LEU A 36 -18.16 3.14 12.49
N GLY A 37 -18.82 1.99 12.58
CA GLY A 37 -19.70 1.52 11.52
C GLY A 37 -18.91 1.17 10.25
N LYS A 38 -19.35 1.68 9.10
CA LYS A 38 -18.61 1.51 7.84
C LYS A 38 -17.63 2.66 7.62
N ALA A 39 -16.35 2.36 7.58
CA ALA A 39 -15.29 3.33 7.37
C ALA A 39 -14.95 3.50 5.87
N ILE A 40 -14.44 4.66 5.49
CA ILE A 40 -13.70 4.85 4.26
C ILE A 40 -12.24 4.54 4.58
N ALA A 41 -11.69 3.49 3.97
CA ALA A 41 -10.34 3.05 4.22
C ALA A 41 -9.38 3.56 3.12
N VAL A 42 -8.37 4.32 3.54
CA VAL A 42 -7.35 4.88 2.64
C VAL A 42 -6.01 4.23 2.96
N GLY A 43 -5.33 3.71 1.96
CA GLY A 43 -4.03 3.07 2.14
C GLY A 43 -3.08 3.33 0.99
N HIS A 44 -1.80 3.57 1.33
CA HIS A 44 -0.71 3.73 0.38
C HIS A 44 0.14 2.45 0.32
N SER A 45 0.59 2.07 -0.86
CA SER A 45 1.52 0.95 -1.05
C SER A 45 1.02 -0.35 -0.38
N LEU A 46 1.72 -0.86 0.64
CA LEU A 46 1.28 -1.99 1.49
C LEU A 46 -0.11 -1.70 2.09
N GLY A 47 -0.35 -0.46 2.55
CA GLY A 47 -1.66 -0.04 3.02
C GLY A 47 -2.73 -0.13 1.94
N GLY A 48 -2.39 0.10 0.67
CA GLY A 48 -3.30 -0.02 -0.46
C GLY A 48 -3.80 -1.45 -0.67
N ILE A 49 -2.92 -2.45 -0.63
CA ILE A 49 -3.33 -3.86 -0.70
C ILE A 49 -4.00 -4.33 0.60
N THR A 50 -3.67 -3.71 1.74
CA THR A 50 -4.34 -3.97 3.03
C THR A 50 -5.80 -3.53 2.99
N VAL A 51 -6.12 -2.34 2.49
CA VAL A 51 -7.52 -1.88 2.41
C VAL A 51 -8.33 -2.67 1.38
N LEU A 52 -7.69 -3.17 0.31
CA LEU A 52 -8.31 -4.11 -0.63
C LEU A 52 -8.68 -5.42 0.08
N GLN A 53 -7.74 -6.01 0.82
CA GLN A 53 -7.98 -7.22 1.61
C GLN A 53 -9.05 -7.00 2.68
N LEU A 54 -9.05 -5.84 3.34
CA LEU A 54 -10.07 -5.45 4.30
C LEU A 54 -11.46 -5.44 3.67
N ALA A 55 -11.62 -4.81 2.50
CA ALA A 55 -12.89 -4.76 1.78
C ALA A 55 -13.35 -6.14 1.29
N ALA A 56 -12.41 -7.01 0.92
CA ALA A 56 -12.70 -8.37 0.48
C ALA A 56 -13.15 -9.28 1.63
N ALA A 57 -12.43 -9.24 2.77
CA ALA A 57 -12.67 -10.12 3.91
C ALA A 57 -13.75 -9.58 4.88
N HIS A 58 -13.85 -8.26 5.02
CA HIS A 58 -14.73 -7.59 5.99
C HIS A 58 -15.60 -6.50 5.35
N PRO A 59 -16.41 -6.81 4.32
CA PRO A 59 -17.21 -5.82 3.59
C PRO A 59 -18.24 -5.10 4.48
N GLY A 60 -18.55 -5.66 5.64
CA GLY A 60 -19.48 -5.07 6.62
C GLY A 60 -18.94 -3.82 7.31
N CYS A 61 -17.61 -3.64 7.39
CA CYS A 61 -16.98 -2.51 8.07
C CYS A 61 -16.41 -1.44 7.14
N VAL A 62 -16.56 -1.59 5.81
CA VAL A 62 -16.00 -0.68 4.81
C VAL A 62 -17.10 -0.12 3.91
N ALA A 63 -17.15 1.21 3.76
CA ALA A 63 -18.04 1.88 2.83
C ALA A 63 -17.40 2.05 1.44
N ALA A 64 -16.11 2.39 1.42
CA ALA A 64 -15.32 2.55 0.20
C ALA A 64 -13.82 2.39 0.54
N ILE A 65 -13.02 2.10 -0.47
CA ILE A 65 -11.55 2.05 -0.36
C ILE A 65 -10.87 3.04 -1.30
N VAL A 66 -9.75 3.58 -0.85
CA VAL A 66 -8.83 4.39 -1.66
C VAL A 66 -7.45 3.77 -1.59
N MET A 67 -6.96 3.35 -2.73
CA MET A 67 -5.63 2.75 -2.90
C MET A 67 -4.71 3.77 -3.56
N VAL A 68 -3.82 4.37 -2.77
CA VAL A 68 -2.83 5.34 -3.26
C VAL A 68 -1.59 4.57 -3.68
N ASP A 69 -1.37 4.47 -4.96
CA ASP A 69 -0.32 3.68 -5.61
C ASP A 69 -0.02 2.36 -4.86
N PRO A 70 -1.00 1.43 -4.80
CA PRO A 70 -0.88 0.22 -3.99
C PRO A 70 0.31 -0.64 -4.41
N ALA A 71 0.84 -1.46 -3.50
CA ALA A 71 1.87 -2.43 -3.83
C ALA A 71 1.43 -3.30 -5.03
N PRO A 72 2.38 -3.81 -5.85
CA PRO A 72 2.03 -4.50 -7.09
C PRO A 72 1.05 -5.67 -6.88
N PHE A 73 0.02 -5.71 -7.71
CA PHE A 73 -0.95 -6.81 -7.76
C PHE A 73 -0.40 -8.03 -8.49
N ALA A 74 0.54 -7.79 -9.40
CA ALA A 74 1.25 -8.83 -10.15
C ALA A 74 2.74 -8.52 -10.20
N PHE A 75 3.57 -9.55 -10.14
CA PHE A 75 5.02 -9.47 -10.22
C PHE A 75 5.51 -10.26 -11.40
N SER A 76 6.37 -9.65 -12.24
CA SER A 76 7.14 -10.45 -13.20
C SER A 76 8.10 -11.38 -12.46
N SER A 77 8.56 -12.45 -13.13
CA SER A 77 9.56 -13.37 -12.56
C SER A 77 10.84 -12.65 -12.13
N GLU A 78 11.27 -11.69 -12.93
CA GLU A 78 12.48 -10.90 -12.69
C GLU A 78 12.31 -10.00 -11.45
N LEU A 79 11.19 -9.27 -11.37
CA LEU A 79 10.90 -8.39 -10.22
C LEU A 79 10.77 -9.22 -8.93
N ARG A 80 10.05 -10.35 -9.00
CA ARG A 80 9.92 -11.26 -7.86
C ARG A 80 11.28 -11.73 -7.37
N SER A 81 12.14 -12.22 -8.26
CA SER A 81 13.49 -12.69 -7.91
C SER A 81 14.36 -11.57 -7.31
N ALA A 82 14.28 -10.36 -7.85
CA ALA A 82 15.00 -9.21 -7.31
C ALA A 82 14.53 -8.84 -5.89
N ILE A 83 13.21 -8.87 -5.65
CA ILE A 83 12.65 -8.59 -4.32
C ILE A 83 13.02 -9.71 -3.34
N GLU A 84 12.97 -10.98 -3.74
CA GLU A 84 13.39 -12.11 -2.90
C GLU A 84 14.87 -12.02 -2.51
N ALA A 85 15.75 -11.63 -3.44
CA ALA A 85 17.16 -11.38 -3.16
C ALA A 85 17.35 -10.20 -2.18
N MET A 86 16.57 -9.14 -2.32
CA MET A 86 16.56 -8.01 -1.38
C MET A 86 16.10 -8.46 0.01
N VAL A 87 15.06 -9.28 0.11
CA VAL A 87 14.59 -9.83 1.39
C VAL A 87 15.69 -10.66 2.06
N ALA A 88 16.37 -11.54 1.31
CA ALA A 88 17.48 -12.32 1.84
C ALA A 88 18.62 -11.44 2.37
N ALA A 89 18.92 -10.33 1.69
CA ALA A 89 19.92 -9.37 2.14
C ALA A 89 19.49 -8.69 3.45
N ILE A 90 18.22 -8.28 3.58
CA ILE A 90 17.67 -7.69 4.81
C ILE A 90 17.80 -8.67 5.98
N GLU A 91 17.48 -9.95 5.78
CA GLU A 91 17.60 -11.02 6.79
C GLU A 91 19.05 -11.26 7.22
N ALA A 92 19.99 -11.07 6.29
CA ALA A 92 21.43 -11.12 6.57
C ALA A 92 21.98 -9.83 7.22
N GLY A 93 21.11 -8.85 7.54
CA GLY A 93 21.49 -7.58 8.16
C GLY A 93 22.00 -6.51 7.17
N ASN A 94 21.91 -6.76 5.86
CA ASN A 94 22.30 -5.82 4.83
C ASN A 94 21.08 -5.06 4.28
N GLN A 95 20.93 -3.79 4.68
CA GLN A 95 19.84 -2.91 4.23
C GLN A 95 20.13 -2.16 2.93
N GLU A 96 21.34 -2.25 2.39
CA GLU A 96 21.74 -1.44 1.23
C GLU A 96 20.94 -1.74 -0.05
N PRO A 97 20.62 -2.99 -0.40
CA PRO A 97 19.76 -3.27 -1.55
C PRO A 97 18.36 -2.66 -1.41
N ARG A 98 17.80 -2.64 -0.19
CA ARG A 98 16.51 -2.00 0.09
C ARG A 98 16.61 -0.49 -0.04
N ARG A 99 17.66 0.12 0.49
CA ARG A 99 17.92 1.55 0.37
C ARG A 99 18.01 1.97 -1.09
N GLN A 100 18.77 1.22 -1.88
CA GLN A 100 18.93 1.47 -3.31
C GLN A 100 17.59 1.31 -4.05
N PHE A 101 16.86 0.23 -3.80
CA PHE A 101 15.54 0.01 -4.41
C PHE A 101 14.58 1.18 -4.15
N ILE A 102 14.52 1.68 -2.92
CA ILE A 102 13.64 2.80 -2.55
C ILE A 102 14.02 4.05 -3.36
N ARG A 103 15.32 4.39 -3.42
CA ARG A 103 15.79 5.59 -4.15
C ARG A 103 15.55 5.50 -5.64
N ASP A 104 15.86 4.36 -6.24
CA ASP A 104 15.93 4.22 -7.69
C ASP A 104 14.57 3.93 -8.33
N HIS A 105 13.61 3.37 -7.57
CA HIS A 105 12.34 2.90 -8.11
C HIS A 105 11.10 3.57 -7.53
N LEU A 106 11.19 4.22 -6.36
CA LEU A 106 10.01 4.77 -5.69
C LEU A 106 9.90 6.31 -5.81
N PHE A 107 10.92 6.96 -6.37
CA PHE A 107 10.94 8.41 -6.57
C PHE A 107 11.28 8.78 -8.01
N LEU A 108 10.88 9.98 -8.41
CA LEU A 108 11.33 10.56 -9.68
C LEU A 108 12.72 11.22 -9.50
N PRO A 109 13.49 11.36 -10.58
CA PRO A 109 14.74 12.11 -10.54
C PRO A 109 14.55 13.59 -10.10
N THR A 110 13.33 14.09 -10.22
CA THR A 110 12.93 15.45 -9.85
C THR A 110 12.36 15.58 -8.44
N SER A 111 12.17 14.46 -7.71
CA SER A 111 11.61 14.47 -6.35
C SER A 111 12.50 15.28 -5.38
N ASP A 112 11.87 15.94 -4.42
CA ASP A 112 12.59 16.72 -3.40
C ASP A 112 13.53 15.80 -2.58
N ARG A 113 14.82 16.11 -2.57
CA ARG A 113 15.83 15.29 -1.88
C ARG A 113 15.61 15.20 -0.38
N ARG A 114 15.05 16.23 0.26
CA ARG A 114 14.75 16.20 1.71
C ARG A 114 13.62 15.23 2.00
N LEU A 115 12.60 15.23 1.14
CA LEU A 115 11.50 14.27 1.23
C LEU A 115 12.01 12.84 1.02
N VAL A 116 12.84 12.62 -0.01
CA VAL A 116 13.45 11.29 -0.28
C VAL A 116 14.20 10.77 0.94
N GLU A 117 15.07 11.58 1.55
CA GLU A 117 15.85 11.16 2.72
C GLU A 117 14.94 10.91 3.94
N ALA A 118 13.94 11.75 4.20
CA ALA A 118 13.02 11.56 5.31
C ALA A 118 12.20 10.26 5.17
N VAL A 119 11.70 9.97 3.97
CA VAL A 119 10.98 8.72 3.70
C VAL A 119 11.92 7.52 3.86
N LEU A 120 13.12 7.64 3.33
CA LEU A 120 14.13 6.58 3.41
C LEU A 120 14.47 6.23 4.87
N GLU A 121 14.72 7.25 5.69
CA GLU A 121 14.96 7.07 7.12
C GLU A 121 13.77 6.39 7.82
N GLY A 122 12.55 6.86 7.56
CA GLY A 122 11.33 6.28 8.12
C GLY A 122 11.13 4.82 7.72
N MET A 123 11.33 4.49 6.45
CA MET A 123 11.21 3.10 5.98
C MET A 123 12.28 2.19 6.55
N LEU A 124 13.52 2.67 6.69
CA LEU A 124 14.63 1.87 7.23
C LEU A 124 14.61 1.73 8.76
N ALA A 125 13.80 2.53 9.47
CA ALA A 125 13.63 2.42 10.92
C ALA A 125 12.91 1.12 11.34
N ALA A 126 12.14 0.49 10.43
CA ALA A 126 11.48 -0.78 10.74
C ALA A 126 12.52 -1.89 10.98
N PRO A 127 12.36 -2.73 12.04
CA PRO A 127 13.24 -3.85 12.29
C PRO A 127 13.37 -4.78 11.07
N ALA A 128 14.53 -5.40 10.89
CA ALA A 128 14.81 -6.24 9.73
C ALA A 128 13.78 -7.38 9.57
N HIS A 129 13.39 -8.03 10.67
CA HIS A 129 12.39 -9.11 10.64
C HIS A 129 11.02 -8.61 10.15
N VAL A 130 10.60 -7.40 10.56
CA VAL A 130 9.35 -6.79 10.09
C VAL A 130 9.44 -6.50 8.60
N ALA A 131 10.51 -5.79 8.18
CA ALA A 131 10.68 -5.42 6.77
C ALA A 131 10.69 -6.65 5.86
N ALA A 132 11.47 -7.68 6.20
CA ALA A 132 11.58 -8.91 5.42
C ALA A 132 10.23 -9.63 5.32
N THR A 133 9.55 -9.82 6.45
CA THR A 133 8.30 -10.61 6.46
C THR A 133 7.10 -9.82 5.91
N ALA A 134 7.07 -8.49 6.04
CA ALA A 134 6.05 -7.65 5.39
C ALA A 134 6.19 -7.67 3.85
N ILE A 135 7.42 -7.60 3.33
CA ILE A 135 7.68 -7.71 1.88
C ILE A 135 7.29 -9.10 1.37
N ARG A 136 7.61 -10.18 2.10
CA ARG A 136 7.13 -11.54 1.75
C ARG A 136 5.61 -11.61 1.75
N GLY A 137 4.95 -11.05 2.76
CA GLY A 137 3.50 -11.01 2.82
C GLY A 137 2.86 -10.30 1.63
N ALA A 138 3.49 -9.23 1.13
CA ALA A 138 3.05 -8.55 -0.09
C ALA A 138 3.30 -9.40 -1.36
N LEU A 139 4.43 -10.13 -1.45
CA LEU A 139 4.73 -11.04 -2.57
C LEU A 139 3.76 -12.23 -2.64
N GLU A 140 3.28 -12.70 -1.50
CA GLU A 140 2.40 -13.86 -1.36
C GLU A 140 0.91 -13.50 -1.44
N PHE A 141 0.60 -12.20 -1.45
CA PHE A 141 -0.79 -11.72 -1.46
C PHE A 141 -1.48 -12.03 -2.78
N ASP A 142 -2.62 -12.71 -2.71
CA ASP A 142 -3.49 -12.94 -3.87
C ASP A 142 -4.40 -11.73 -4.12
N ALA A 143 -3.81 -10.71 -4.77
CA ALA A 143 -4.52 -9.48 -5.09
C ALA A 143 -5.70 -9.72 -6.05
N ARG A 144 -5.61 -10.75 -6.93
CA ARG A 144 -6.69 -11.08 -7.88
C ARG A 144 -7.91 -11.62 -7.16
N ALA A 145 -7.73 -12.55 -6.22
CA ALA A 145 -8.83 -13.08 -5.42
C ALA A 145 -9.48 -11.99 -4.54
N ALA A 146 -8.66 -11.13 -3.93
CA ALA A 146 -9.15 -10.00 -3.14
C ALA A 146 -9.94 -9.00 -4.00
N ALA A 147 -9.43 -8.62 -5.17
CA ALA A 147 -10.12 -7.74 -6.12
C ALA A 147 -11.46 -8.31 -6.58
N ALA A 148 -11.51 -9.60 -6.93
CA ALA A 148 -12.75 -10.28 -7.31
C ALA A 148 -13.80 -10.30 -6.19
N SER A 149 -13.36 -10.31 -4.95
CA SER A 149 -14.22 -10.32 -3.75
C SER A 149 -14.63 -8.92 -3.29
N CYS A 150 -13.94 -7.85 -3.70
CA CYS A 150 -14.25 -6.48 -3.33
C CYS A 150 -15.52 -5.99 -4.03
N LYS A 151 -16.53 -5.59 -3.26
CA LYS A 151 -17.84 -5.13 -3.76
C LYS A 151 -18.14 -3.67 -3.43
N VAL A 152 -17.27 -3.01 -2.69
CA VAL A 152 -17.45 -1.60 -2.33
C VAL A 152 -16.83 -0.70 -3.42
N PRO A 153 -17.27 0.58 -3.52
CA PRO A 153 -16.60 1.56 -4.37
C PRO A 153 -15.10 1.63 -4.07
N ALA A 154 -14.28 1.69 -5.12
CA ALA A 154 -12.85 1.71 -5.00
C ALA A 154 -12.23 2.83 -5.87
N LEU A 155 -11.29 3.57 -5.30
CA LEU A 155 -10.45 4.52 -6.02
C LEU A 155 -9.02 3.98 -6.09
N HIS A 156 -8.43 3.95 -7.27
CA HIS A 156 -7.01 3.74 -7.49
C HIS A 156 -6.35 5.05 -7.93
N LEU A 157 -5.41 5.54 -7.17
CA LEU A 157 -4.61 6.72 -7.48
C LEU A 157 -3.20 6.29 -7.89
N ALA A 158 -2.98 6.25 -9.19
CA ALA A 158 -1.71 5.85 -9.78
C ALA A 158 -0.64 6.95 -9.68
N ALA A 159 0.61 6.56 -9.44
CA ALA A 159 1.80 7.40 -9.54
C ALA A 159 2.39 7.39 -10.96
N THR A 160 3.56 8.01 -11.13
CA THR A 160 4.31 8.02 -12.40
C THR A 160 5.73 7.47 -12.17
N PRO A 161 6.11 6.30 -12.75
CA PRO A 161 5.23 5.31 -13.37
C PRO A 161 4.37 4.59 -12.32
N PRO A 162 3.18 4.05 -12.68
CA PRO A 162 2.34 3.34 -11.74
C PRO A 162 2.89 1.94 -11.43
N LEU A 163 2.79 1.50 -10.18
CA LEU A 163 3.09 0.11 -9.81
C LEU A 163 2.04 -0.87 -10.36
N ASN A 164 0.81 -0.39 -10.51
CA ASN A 164 -0.28 -1.15 -11.11
C ASN A 164 -0.87 -0.38 -12.28
N PRO A 165 -0.71 -0.84 -13.53
CA PRO A 165 -1.29 -0.18 -14.68
C PRO A 165 -2.82 -0.07 -14.56
N PRO A 166 -3.45 1.09 -14.92
CA PRO A 166 -4.89 1.28 -14.78
C PRO A 166 -5.74 0.25 -15.52
N HIS A 167 -5.27 -0.29 -16.64
CA HIS A 167 -5.98 -1.35 -17.36
C HIS A 167 -6.07 -2.65 -16.56
N LEU A 168 -4.99 -3.03 -15.85
CA LEU A 168 -4.98 -4.19 -14.96
C LEU A 168 -5.96 -3.98 -13.79
N MET A 169 -5.96 -2.78 -13.23
CA MET A 169 -6.89 -2.43 -12.14
C MET A 169 -8.34 -2.54 -12.60
N SER A 170 -8.68 -2.03 -13.78
CA SER A 170 -10.04 -2.12 -14.32
C SER A 170 -10.44 -3.55 -14.70
N GLU A 171 -9.49 -4.39 -15.12
CA GLU A 171 -9.74 -5.81 -15.40
C GLU A 171 -10.07 -6.61 -14.13
N TRP A 172 -9.29 -6.41 -13.06
CA TRP A 172 -9.43 -7.21 -11.83
C TRP A 172 -10.45 -6.65 -10.86
N LEU A 173 -10.68 -5.33 -10.89
CA LEU A 173 -11.61 -4.62 -10.03
C LEU A 173 -12.56 -3.76 -10.89
N PRO A 174 -13.62 -4.34 -11.46
CA PRO A 174 -14.46 -3.67 -12.48
C PRO A 174 -15.11 -2.36 -12.01
N ASN A 175 -15.29 -2.17 -10.71
CA ASN A 175 -15.90 -0.97 -10.13
C ASN A 175 -14.87 0.09 -9.71
N VAL A 176 -13.58 -0.10 -10.08
CA VAL A 176 -12.55 0.86 -9.71
C VAL A 176 -12.65 2.14 -10.53
N VAL A 177 -12.56 3.26 -9.85
CA VAL A 177 -12.29 4.57 -10.46
C VAL A 177 -10.77 4.75 -10.50
N ASN A 178 -10.21 5.04 -11.67
CA ASN A 178 -8.78 5.29 -11.80
C ASN A 178 -8.51 6.80 -11.87
N GLY A 179 -7.65 7.29 -11.00
CA GLY A 179 -7.03 8.59 -11.01
C GLY A 179 -5.52 8.48 -11.27
N TRP A 180 -4.90 9.56 -11.74
CA TRP A 180 -3.47 9.60 -12.02
C TRP A 180 -2.87 10.93 -11.60
N THR A 181 -1.85 10.90 -10.73
CA THR A 181 -1.14 12.10 -10.33
C THR A 181 -0.06 12.47 -11.35
N VAL A 182 0.19 13.75 -11.51
CA VAL A 182 1.20 14.27 -12.42
C VAL A 182 2.39 14.80 -11.63
N GLY A 183 3.60 14.39 -12.02
CA GLY A 183 4.84 14.92 -11.45
C GLY A 183 5.21 14.34 -10.10
N ALA A 184 4.72 13.16 -9.77
CA ALA A 184 5.04 12.47 -8.53
C ALA A 184 5.33 10.98 -8.75
N GLY A 185 6.25 10.43 -7.98
CA GLY A 185 6.57 9.02 -7.89
C GLY A 185 5.62 8.27 -6.95
N HIS A 186 6.09 7.14 -6.43
CA HIS A 186 5.31 6.25 -5.56
C HIS A 186 4.72 6.94 -4.33
N PHE A 187 5.40 7.93 -3.78
CA PHE A 187 4.93 8.70 -2.61
C PHE A 187 4.11 9.92 -3.03
N ASN A 188 3.22 9.77 -4.02
CA ASN A 188 2.43 10.87 -4.60
C ASN A 188 1.60 11.63 -3.55
N GLN A 189 1.13 10.99 -2.47
CA GLN A 189 0.46 11.68 -1.36
C GLN A 189 1.37 12.65 -0.58
N LEU A 190 2.68 12.50 -0.68
CA LEU A 190 3.66 13.39 -0.07
C LEU A 190 4.22 14.42 -1.06
N GLU A 191 4.38 14.02 -2.33
CA GLU A 191 4.95 14.86 -3.37
C GLU A 191 3.93 15.86 -3.94
N VAL A 192 2.67 15.43 -4.09
CA VAL A 192 1.57 16.25 -4.67
C VAL A 192 0.26 16.10 -3.89
N PRO A 193 0.25 16.41 -2.57
CA PRO A 193 -0.88 16.16 -1.68
C PRO A 193 -2.18 16.79 -2.16
N ASP A 194 -2.12 17.97 -2.77
CA ASP A 194 -3.31 18.68 -3.25
C ASP A 194 -4.01 17.91 -4.39
N GLN A 195 -3.25 17.26 -5.29
CA GLN A 195 -3.84 16.44 -6.34
C GLN A 195 -4.50 15.19 -5.74
N VAL A 196 -3.81 14.51 -4.83
CA VAL A 196 -4.32 13.29 -4.17
C VAL A 196 -5.59 13.61 -3.39
N ASN A 197 -5.59 14.67 -2.57
CA ASN A 197 -6.73 15.07 -1.77
C ASN A 197 -7.93 15.46 -2.63
N ALA A 198 -7.73 16.26 -3.69
CA ALA A 198 -8.80 16.64 -4.60
C ALA A 198 -9.45 15.44 -5.31
N MET A 199 -8.64 14.44 -5.69
CA MET A 199 -9.16 13.20 -6.30
C MET A 199 -9.94 12.35 -5.29
N ILE A 200 -9.47 12.23 -4.05
CA ILE A 200 -10.19 11.54 -2.98
C ILE A 200 -11.53 12.23 -2.71
N GLU A 201 -11.53 13.55 -2.53
CA GLU A 201 -12.76 14.33 -2.30
C GLU A 201 -13.76 14.18 -3.47
N GLY A 202 -13.27 14.24 -4.70
CA GLY A 202 -14.07 14.03 -5.90
C GLY A 202 -14.70 12.63 -5.93
N PHE A 203 -13.91 11.61 -5.63
CA PHE A 203 -14.41 10.24 -5.54
C PHE A 203 -15.48 10.07 -4.46
N LEU A 204 -15.23 10.56 -3.25
CA LEU A 204 -16.18 10.45 -2.14
C LEU A 204 -17.50 11.15 -2.45
N ARG A 205 -17.46 12.29 -3.14
CA ARG A 205 -18.66 13.08 -3.49
C ARG A 205 -19.56 12.39 -4.51
N HIS A 206 -18.96 11.59 -5.42
CA HIS A 206 -19.70 11.07 -6.59
C HIS A 206 -19.96 9.56 -6.54
N TYR A 207 -19.23 8.80 -5.71
CA TYR A 207 -19.28 7.34 -5.70
C TYR A 207 -19.58 6.72 -4.33
N VAL A 208 -19.54 7.51 -3.27
CA VAL A 208 -19.82 7.10 -1.88
C VAL A 208 -20.98 7.91 -1.30
#